data_f334623f18d714087efc2f5708dbcbf7
#
_entry.id   f334623f18d714087efc2f5708dbcbf7
#
_cell.length_a   1.000
_cell.length_b   1.000
_cell.length_c   1.000
_cell.angle_alpha   90.00
_cell.angle_beta   90.00
_cell.angle_gamma   90.00
#
_symmetry.space_group_name_H-M   'P 1'
#
loop_
_entity.id
_entity.type
_entity.pdbx_description
1 polymer ?
#
loop_
_entity_poly.entity_id
_entity_poly.type
_entity_poly.pdbx_seq_one_letter_code
_entity_poly.pdbx_strand_id
1 'polypeptide(L)'
;MVSLFTATNGLNMHEVVNYSIPFLREIGHSLHFIRMKRAVFLDRDGTLIVEKNYLHRVEDVDVFPGATGALARLVAAGFQLVVVTNQSGIGRGYYTLADAERVNAFVAAEFARAGAPILKSYIAPEAPDQPSRVRKPSPQFLFDARDEFGLDLANSFMIGDKLLDLECGWNAGVKRSLLVRTGYGAEYERDAAEKLKQNQAVVVDGLAAAAEWILGAG
;
A
#
# COMPACT_ATOMS: atom_id res chain seq x y z
N MET A 1 -16.90 -40.87 -47.00
CA MET A 1 -17.99 -40.27 -47.80
C MET A 1 -19.26 -40.30 -46.98
N VAL A 2 -19.99 -39.22 -46.92
CA VAL A 2 -21.29 -38.95 -46.26
C VAL A 2 -21.15 -38.22 -44.97
N SER A 3 -21.28 -36.98 -44.97
CA SER A 3 -22.32 -35.95 -45.13
C SER A 3 -22.82 -35.41 -43.80
N LEU A 4 -22.59 -34.13 -43.65
CA LEU A 4 -23.18 -33.24 -42.62
C LEU A 4 -24.69 -33.29 -42.59
N PHE A 5 -25.29 -33.20 -41.43
CA PHE A 5 -26.59 -32.55 -41.24
C PHE A 5 -26.55 -31.62 -40.00
N THR A 6 -26.70 -30.38 -40.29
CA THR A 6 -26.98 -29.29 -39.35
C THR A 6 -28.43 -29.40 -38.89
N ALA A 7 -28.66 -29.28 -37.60
CA ALA A 7 -29.98 -28.93 -37.07
C ALA A 7 -29.79 -27.94 -35.90
N THR A 8 -30.05 -26.69 -36.21
CA THR A 8 -30.32 -25.63 -35.23
C THR A 8 -31.71 -25.85 -34.64
N ASN A 9 -31.82 -26.10 -33.36
CA ASN A 9 -33.07 -25.89 -32.63
C ASN A 9 -32.78 -25.07 -31.37
N GLY A 10 -33.45 -23.92 -31.33
CA GLY A 10 -33.37 -22.94 -30.27
C GLY A 10 -33.81 -23.52 -28.92
N LEU A 11 -32.95 -23.47 -27.98
CA LEU A 11 -33.24 -23.68 -26.56
C LEU A 11 -33.50 -22.34 -25.88
N ASN A 12 -34.72 -22.21 -25.40
CA ASN A 12 -35.24 -21.04 -24.69
C ASN A 12 -34.51 -20.87 -23.36
N MET A 13 -33.99 -19.67 -23.10
CA MET A 13 -33.17 -19.31 -21.89
C MET A 13 -33.93 -19.41 -20.56
N HIS A 14 -35.14 -19.95 -20.53
CA HIS A 14 -35.93 -20.09 -19.28
C HIS A 14 -35.96 -21.50 -18.66
N GLU A 15 -35.27 -22.49 -19.25
CA GLU A 15 -35.32 -23.87 -18.73
C GLU A 15 -34.05 -24.36 -17.99
N VAL A 16 -33.07 -23.52 -17.74
CA VAL A 16 -31.79 -23.92 -17.08
C VAL A 16 -31.79 -23.72 -15.56
N VAL A 17 -32.92 -23.43 -14.93
CA VAL A 17 -32.97 -23.08 -13.48
C VAL A 17 -33.42 -24.24 -12.57
N ASN A 18 -33.56 -25.46 -13.05
CA ASN A 18 -34.05 -26.57 -12.23
C ASN A 18 -33.24 -27.86 -12.32
N TYR A 19 -31.92 -27.82 -12.29
CA TYR A 19 -31.17 -28.98 -11.86
C TYR A 19 -30.75 -28.79 -10.41
N SER A 20 -31.60 -29.26 -9.50
CA SER A 20 -31.24 -29.52 -8.11
C SER A 20 -30.08 -30.51 -8.09
N ILE A 21 -28.89 -30.04 -7.70
CA ILE A 21 -27.76 -30.90 -7.43
C ILE A 21 -27.89 -31.36 -5.95
N PRO A 22 -28.34 -32.61 -5.68
CA PRO A 22 -28.52 -33.10 -4.31
C PRO A 22 -27.19 -33.48 -3.62
N PHE A 23 -26.05 -33.26 -4.28
CA PHE A 23 -24.76 -33.81 -3.83
C PHE A 23 -23.82 -32.84 -3.11
N LEU A 24 -24.26 -31.60 -2.85
CA LEU A 24 -23.42 -30.60 -2.14
C LEU A 24 -23.74 -30.44 -0.67
N ARG A 25 -24.47 -31.35 -0.05
CA ARG A 25 -24.93 -31.23 1.34
C ARG A 25 -24.06 -31.94 2.38
N GLU A 26 -22.98 -32.63 1.98
CA GLU A 26 -22.13 -33.40 2.90
C GLU A 26 -20.65 -33.03 2.94
N ILE A 27 -20.20 -31.97 2.23
CA ILE A 27 -18.88 -31.43 2.48
C ILE A 27 -19.05 -30.23 3.37
N GLY A 28 -19.00 -30.42 4.67
CA GLY A 28 -18.95 -29.38 5.69
C GLY A 28 -17.64 -28.58 5.65
N HIS A 29 -17.23 -28.14 4.45
CA HIS A 29 -16.19 -27.16 4.31
C HIS A 29 -16.87 -25.79 4.39
N SER A 30 -16.83 -25.22 5.59
CA SER A 30 -17.00 -23.78 5.75
C SER A 30 -16.19 -23.10 4.65
N LEU A 31 -16.88 -22.55 3.64
CA LEU A 31 -16.29 -21.61 2.73
C LEU A 31 -15.84 -20.42 3.60
N HIS A 32 -14.63 -20.51 4.15
CA HIS A 32 -13.96 -19.33 4.65
C HIS A 32 -13.77 -18.44 3.42
N PHE A 33 -14.68 -17.49 3.25
CA PHE A 33 -14.41 -16.34 2.40
C PHE A 33 -13.10 -15.77 2.92
N ILE A 34 -12.01 -16.00 2.17
CA ILE A 34 -10.73 -15.36 2.47
C ILE A 34 -10.99 -13.87 2.31
N ARG A 35 -11.31 -13.20 3.43
CA ARG A 35 -11.49 -11.76 3.43
C ARG A 35 -10.12 -11.16 3.14
N MET A 36 -9.95 -10.64 1.93
CA MET A 36 -8.73 -9.94 1.56
C MET A 36 -8.45 -8.84 2.58
N LYS A 37 -7.21 -8.71 2.99
CA LYS A 37 -6.80 -7.79 4.06
C LYS A 37 -6.60 -6.40 3.48
N ARG A 38 -7.12 -5.38 4.14
CA ARG A 38 -6.84 -3.98 3.80
C ARG A 38 -5.45 -3.59 4.30
N ALA A 39 -4.76 -2.74 3.56
CA ALA A 39 -3.44 -2.25 3.95
C ALA A 39 -3.37 -0.72 3.98
N VAL A 40 -2.41 -0.23 4.76
CA VAL A 40 -1.89 1.13 4.63
C VAL A 40 -0.44 1.03 4.20
N PHE A 41 -0.18 1.49 2.98
CA PHE A 41 1.16 1.63 2.44
C PHE A 41 1.72 2.98 2.89
N LEU A 42 2.96 2.98 3.31
CA LEU A 42 3.59 4.10 4.00
C LEU A 42 4.95 4.40 3.37
N ASP A 43 5.21 5.66 3.02
CA ASP A 43 6.59 6.08 2.86
C ASP A 43 7.29 6.10 4.22
N ARG A 44 8.61 6.11 4.22
CA ARG A 44 9.42 6.10 5.43
C ARG A 44 9.86 7.51 5.84
N ASP A 45 10.72 8.12 5.03
CA ASP A 45 11.37 9.39 5.33
C ASP A 45 10.41 10.56 5.07
N GLY A 46 10.17 11.42 6.05
CA GLY A 46 9.17 12.47 6.00
C GLY A 46 7.76 12.03 6.38
N THR A 47 7.51 10.72 6.54
CA THR A 47 6.19 10.14 6.86
C THR A 47 6.20 9.42 8.21
N LEU A 48 7.01 8.37 8.36
CA LEU A 48 7.19 7.63 9.63
C LEU A 48 8.23 8.30 10.53
N ILE A 49 9.31 8.73 9.91
CA ILE A 49 10.48 9.33 10.56
C ILE A 49 10.81 10.68 9.91
N VAL A 50 11.47 11.53 10.66
CA VAL A 50 11.94 12.84 10.19
C VAL A 50 12.92 12.67 9.02
N GLU A 51 12.69 13.42 7.93
CA GLU A 51 13.58 13.45 6.76
C GLU A 51 14.92 14.13 7.13
N LYS A 52 16.02 13.45 6.90
CA LYS A 52 17.39 13.93 7.21
C LYS A 52 18.36 13.74 6.04
N ASN A 53 17.89 13.87 4.80
CA ASN A 53 18.72 13.73 3.60
C ASN A 53 19.65 12.50 3.62
N TYR A 54 19.24 11.43 2.95
CA TYR A 54 20.01 10.17 2.87
C TYR A 54 20.26 9.49 4.23
N LEU A 55 19.25 9.51 5.13
CA LEU A 55 19.33 8.85 6.43
C LEU A 55 19.63 7.34 6.25
N HIS A 56 20.75 6.90 6.84
CA HIS A 56 21.22 5.52 6.71
C HIS A 56 21.80 4.94 8.02
N ARG A 57 21.77 5.72 9.11
CA ARG A 57 22.26 5.34 10.43
C ARG A 57 21.11 5.25 11.42
N VAL A 58 21.11 4.21 12.23
CA VAL A 58 20.02 3.97 13.21
C VAL A 58 19.97 5.07 14.28
N GLU A 59 21.12 5.58 14.69
CA GLU A 59 21.24 6.66 15.69
C GLU A 59 20.67 8.00 15.23
N ASP A 60 20.46 8.16 13.91
CA ASP A 60 19.88 9.38 13.34
C ASP A 60 18.36 9.31 13.18
N VAL A 61 17.74 8.17 13.54
CA VAL A 61 16.30 7.97 13.38
C VAL A 61 15.52 8.72 14.44
N ASP A 62 14.67 9.65 13.99
CA ASP A 62 13.68 10.33 14.82
C ASP A 62 12.27 9.96 14.31
N VAL A 63 11.52 9.20 15.10
CA VAL A 63 10.11 8.86 14.80
C VAL A 63 9.24 10.08 15.08
N PHE A 64 8.31 10.42 14.16
CA PHE A 64 7.38 11.51 14.40
C PHE A 64 6.53 11.28 15.67
N PRO A 65 6.34 12.31 16.52
CA PRO A 65 5.48 12.20 17.68
C PRO A 65 4.08 11.71 17.33
N GLY A 66 3.58 10.72 18.06
CA GLY A 66 2.25 10.15 17.86
C GLY A 66 2.10 9.18 16.67
N ALA A 67 3.13 9.01 15.82
CA ALA A 67 3.07 8.13 14.66
C ALA A 67 2.79 6.67 15.05
N THR A 68 3.47 6.17 16.07
CA THR A 68 3.31 4.78 16.55
C THR A 68 1.89 4.52 17.05
N GLY A 69 1.34 5.41 17.87
CA GLY A 69 -0.05 5.31 18.37
C GLY A 69 -1.11 5.41 17.25
N ALA A 70 -0.86 6.28 16.26
CA ALA A 70 -1.74 6.42 15.10
C ALA A 70 -1.82 5.11 14.30
N LEU A 71 -0.67 4.50 14.00
CA LEU A 71 -0.62 3.25 13.25
C LEU A 71 -1.14 2.06 14.07
N ALA A 72 -0.94 2.03 15.38
CA ALA A 72 -1.54 1.01 16.24
C ALA A 72 -3.09 1.01 16.16
N ARG A 73 -3.72 2.19 16.07
CA ARG A 73 -5.17 2.31 15.86
C ARG A 73 -5.61 1.73 14.51
N LEU A 74 -4.84 1.93 13.45
CA LEU A 74 -5.12 1.33 12.13
C LEU A 74 -4.99 -0.20 12.17
N VAL A 75 -3.96 -0.72 12.85
CA VAL A 75 -3.79 -2.18 13.03
C VAL A 75 -4.95 -2.76 13.83
N ALA A 76 -5.37 -2.10 14.91
CA ALA A 76 -6.54 -2.51 15.70
C ALA A 76 -7.84 -2.52 14.87
N ALA A 77 -7.94 -1.66 13.85
CA ALA A 77 -9.05 -1.64 12.88
C ALA A 77 -8.90 -2.68 11.74
N GLY A 78 -7.86 -3.52 11.77
CA GLY A 78 -7.65 -4.63 10.84
C GLY A 78 -6.84 -4.28 9.59
N PHE A 79 -6.16 -3.12 9.54
CA PHE A 79 -5.23 -2.78 8.46
C PHE A 79 -3.87 -3.46 8.67
N GLN A 80 -3.27 -3.92 7.56
CA GLN A 80 -1.87 -4.31 7.52
C GLN A 80 -1.00 -3.08 7.18
N LEU A 81 0.18 -2.98 7.76
CA LEU A 81 1.11 -1.88 7.49
C LEU A 81 2.24 -2.37 6.58
N VAL A 82 2.47 -1.68 5.47
CA VAL A 82 3.53 -1.98 4.51
C VAL A 82 4.32 -0.71 4.23
N VAL A 83 5.64 -0.77 4.38
CA VAL A 83 6.52 0.35 4.05
C VAL A 83 7.03 0.21 2.61
N VAL A 84 6.98 1.31 1.85
CA VAL A 84 7.50 1.40 0.48
C VAL A 84 8.36 2.65 0.37
N THR A 85 9.68 2.49 0.31
CA THR A 85 10.62 3.61 0.37
C THR A 85 11.60 3.64 -0.80
N ASN A 86 11.83 4.85 -1.33
CA ASN A 86 12.87 5.11 -2.35
C ASN A 86 14.16 5.50 -1.65
N GLN A 87 15.18 4.68 -1.75
CA GLN A 87 16.47 4.86 -1.08
C GLN A 87 17.58 5.15 -2.11
N SER A 88 17.47 6.29 -2.78
CA SER A 88 18.38 6.67 -3.90
C SER A 88 19.85 6.84 -3.50
N GLY A 89 20.14 7.01 -2.21
CA GLY A 89 21.52 7.06 -1.73
C GLY A 89 22.29 5.77 -2.00
N ILE A 90 21.60 4.62 -2.11
CA ILE A 90 22.21 3.34 -2.45
C ILE A 90 22.74 3.39 -3.89
N GLY A 91 21.88 3.75 -4.85
CA GLY A 91 22.27 3.88 -6.26
C GLY A 91 23.32 4.98 -6.51
N ARG A 92 23.42 5.98 -5.62
CA ARG A 92 24.45 7.02 -5.63
C ARG A 92 25.74 6.61 -4.92
N GLY A 93 25.78 5.44 -4.26
CA GLY A 93 26.93 4.96 -3.52
C GLY A 93 27.21 5.66 -2.19
N TYR A 94 26.20 6.35 -1.61
CA TYR A 94 26.36 7.05 -0.33
C TYR A 94 26.29 6.09 0.87
N TYR A 95 25.54 5.01 0.74
CA TYR A 95 25.39 3.93 1.74
C TYR A 95 24.91 2.65 1.05
N THR A 96 24.94 1.54 1.78
CA THR A 96 24.61 0.22 1.23
C THR A 96 23.13 -0.15 1.45
N LEU A 97 22.65 -1.16 0.72
CA LEU A 97 21.34 -1.75 0.99
C LEU A 97 21.24 -2.26 2.44
N ALA A 98 22.31 -2.88 2.96
CA ALA A 98 22.35 -3.36 4.35
C ALA A 98 22.19 -2.22 5.39
N ASP A 99 22.69 -1.01 5.08
CA ASP A 99 22.46 0.16 5.94
C ASP A 99 20.97 0.54 5.97
N ALA A 100 20.33 0.60 4.79
CA ALA A 100 18.90 0.91 4.71
C ALA A 100 18.03 -0.17 5.38
N GLU A 101 18.40 -1.46 5.25
CA GLU A 101 17.72 -2.58 5.91
C GLU A 101 17.85 -2.49 7.44
N ARG A 102 19.01 -2.09 7.98
CA ARG A 102 19.18 -1.87 9.42
C ARG A 102 18.28 -0.76 9.94
N VAL A 103 18.16 0.35 9.22
CA VAL A 103 17.24 1.43 9.57
C VAL A 103 15.79 0.94 9.54
N ASN A 104 15.40 0.21 8.50
CA ASN A 104 14.04 -0.33 8.40
C ASN A 104 13.73 -1.33 9.51
N ALA A 105 14.68 -2.19 9.89
CA ALA A 105 14.52 -3.13 11.00
C ALA A 105 14.36 -2.40 12.34
N PHE A 106 15.12 -1.33 12.58
CA PHE A 106 14.98 -0.49 13.77
C PHE A 106 13.60 0.18 13.82
N VAL A 107 13.16 0.82 12.71
CA VAL A 107 11.84 1.45 12.61
C VAL A 107 10.75 0.41 12.85
N ALA A 108 10.83 -0.75 12.21
CA ALA A 108 9.85 -1.82 12.39
C ALA A 108 9.76 -2.30 13.85
N ALA A 109 10.89 -2.40 14.55
CA ALA A 109 10.93 -2.78 15.97
C ALA A 109 10.29 -1.70 16.87
N GLU A 110 10.54 -0.41 16.59
CA GLU A 110 9.91 0.69 17.34
C GLU A 110 8.38 0.68 17.22
N PHE A 111 7.89 0.53 15.98
CA PHE A 111 6.44 0.45 15.72
C PHE A 111 5.81 -0.82 16.30
N ALA A 112 6.46 -1.97 16.19
CA ALA A 112 5.96 -3.22 16.75
C ALA A 112 5.82 -3.17 18.28
N ARG A 113 6.76 -2.55 19.01
CA ARG A 113 6.66 -2.34 20.47
C ARG A 113 5.44 -1.51 20.87
N ALA A 114 4.97 -0.64 19.98
CA ALA A 114 3.78 0.18 20.19
C ALA A 114 2.48 -0.47 19.68
N GLY A 115 2.52 -1.74 19.26
CA GLY A 115 1.34 -2.44 18.74
C GLY A 115 1.01 -2.16 17.27
N ALA A 116 1.98 -1.62 16.51
CA ALA A 116 1.87 -1.32 15.09
C ALA A 116 2.88 -2.13 14.26
N PRO A 117 2.82 -3.46 14.22
CA PRO A 117 3.79 -4.26 13.47
C PRO A 117 3.73 -3.95 11.98
N ILE A 118 4.89 -3.68 11.39
CA ILE A 118 5.07 -3.53 9.95
C ILE A 118 5.21 -4.92 9.32
N LEU A 119 4.31 -5.23 8.40
CA LEU A 119 4.26 -6.53 7.73
C LEU A 119 5.49 -6.75 6.86
N LYS A 120 5.87 -5.73 6.08
CA LYS A 120 7.04 -5.75 5.19
C LYS A 120 7.50 -4.34 4.84
N SER A 121 8.81 -4.22 4.57
CA SER A 121 9.40 -2.99 4.02
C SER A 121 10.03 -3.29 2.66
N TYR A 122 9.60 -2.58 1.63
CA TYR A 122 10.15 -2.64 0.27
C TYR A 122 11.07 -1.44 0.04
N ILE A 123 12.25 -1.69 -0.54
CA ILE A 123 13.28 -0.69 -0.79
C ILE A 123 13.56 -0.62 -2.29
N ALA A 124 13.39 0.55 -2.91
CA ALA A 124 13.89 0.84 -4.25
C ALA A 124 15.26 1.51 -4.12
N PRO A 125 16.36 0.81 -4.48
CA PRO A 125 17.71 1.30 -4.26
C PRO A 125 18.20 2.26 -5.36
N GLU A 126 17.52 2.31 -6.51
CA GLU A 126 17.98 3.04 -7.68
C GLU A 126 17.91 4.55 -7.49
N ALA A 127 18.87 5.27 -8.04
CA ALA A 127 18.84 6.72 -8.16
C ALA A 127 17.80 7.17 -9.23
N PRO A 128 17.31 8.44 -9.18
CA PRO A 128 16.26 8.90 -10.10
C PRO A 128 16.61 8.81 -11.59
N ASP A 129 17.88 8.84 -11.91
CA ASP A 129 18.47 8.76 -13.27
C ASP A 129 18.81 7.33 -13.70
N GLN A 130 18.57 6.35 -12.85
CA GLN A 130 18.77 4.94 -13.14
C GLN A 130 17.46 4.25 -13.53
N PRO A 131 17.48 3.27 -14.46
CA PRO A 131 16.30 2.47 -14.76
C PRO A 131 15.82 1.73 -13.52
N SER A 132 14.52 1.82 -13.22
CA SER A 132 13.91 1.09 -12.12
C SER A 132 12.50 0.65 -12.47
N ARG A 133 12.18 -0.59 -12.14
CA ARG A 133 10.82 -1.13 -12.25
C ARG A 133 9.97 -0.84 -11.00
N VAL A 134 10.63 -0.62 -9.87
CA VAL A 134 10.00 -0.64 -8.54
C VAL A 134 9.95 0.71 -7.84
N ARG A 135 10.83 1.65 -8.26
CA ARG A 135 10.91 2.98 -7.66
C ARG A 135 9.60 3.75 -7.85
N LYS A 136 9.05 4.32 -6.78
CA LYS A 136 7.90 5.24 -6.86
C LYS A 136 8.19 6.37 -7.85
N PRO A 137 7.24 6.69 -8.76
CA PRO A 137 5.80 6.41 -8.70
C PRO A 137 5.35 5.05 -9.28
N SER A 138 6.27 4.10 -9.55
CA SER A 138 5.87 2.76 -9.94
C SER A 138 5.03 2.09 -8.84
N PRO A 139 3.89 1.46 -9.17
CA PRO A 139 3.04 0.75 -8.22
C PRO A 139 3.53 -0.68 -7.92
N GLN A 140 4.67 -1.10 -8.48
CA GLN A 140 5.07 -2.50 -8.50
C GLN A 140 5.15 -3.11 -7.10
N PHE A 141 5.72 -2.41 -6.12
CA PHE A 141 5.78 -2.93 -4.75
C PHE A 141 4.40 -3.08 -4.09
N LEU A 142 3.41 -2.28 -4.48
CA LEU A 142 2.04 -2.46 -4.00
C LEU A 142 1.42 -3.72 -4.61
N PHE A 143 1.70 -4.01 -5.88
CA PHE A 143 1.27 -5.24 -6.53
C PHE A 143 1.99 -6.48 -5.96
N ASP A 144 3.30 -6.38 -5.72
CA ASP A 144 4.07 -7.46 -5.08
C ASP A 144 3.50 -7.77 -3.68
N ALA A 145 3.20 -6.74 -2.88
CA ALA A 145 2.59 -6.90 -1.56
C ALA A 145 1.17 -7.50 -1.64
N ARG A 146 0.35 -7.06 -2.61
CA ARG A 146 -0.97 -7.64 -2.86
C ARG A 146 -0.86 -9.14 -3.12
N ASP A 147 0.03 -9.55 -3.99
CA ASP A 147 0.16 -10.93 -4.44
C ASP A 147 0.78 -11.82 -3.34
N GLU A 148 1.74 -11.28 -2.57
CA GLU A 148 2.41 -11.99 -1.47
C GLU A 148 1.49 -12.19 -0.25
N PHE A 149 0.65 -11.20 0.08
CA PHE A 149 -0.11 -11.19 1.35
C PHE A 149 -1.62 -11.23 1.18
N GLY A 150 -2.14 -11.29 -0.04
CA GLY A 150 -3.57 -11.29 -0.32
C GLY A 150 -4.24 -9.96 0.07
N LEU A 151 -3.64 -8.81 -0.32
CA LEU A 151 -4.14 -7.50 0.05
C LEU A 151 -5.19 -6.98 -0.95
N ASP A 152 -6.18 -6.26 -0.43
CA ASP A 152 -7.21 -5.57 -1.21
C ASP A 152 -6.78 -4.12 -1.47
N LEU A 153 -6.17 -3.86 -2.62
CA LEU A 153 -5.71 -2.51 -2.96
C LEU A 153 -6.87 -1.52 -3.06
N ALA A 154 -8.02 -1.93 -3.59
CA ALA A 154 -9.18 -1.06 -3.75
C ALA A 154 -9.78 -0.56 -2.42
N ASN A 155 -9.48 -1.25 -1.31
CA ASN A 155 -9.84 -0.86 0.05
C ASN A 155 -8.63 -0.48 0.92
N SER A 156 -7.48 -0.25 0.29
CA SER A 156 -6.22 0.14 0.93
C SER A 156 -5.89 1.61 0.69
N PHE A 157 -4.89 2.12 1.39
CA PHE A 157 -4.47 3.52 1.33
C PHE A 157 -2.97 3.64 1.11
N MET A 158 -2.54 4.75 0.49
CA MET A 158 -1.13 5.15 0.43
C MET A 158 -0.94 6.46 1.18
N ILE A 159 0.07 6.56 2.03
CA ILE A 159 0.42 7.78 2.78
C ILE A 159 1.89 8.11 2.50
N GLY A 160 2.14 9.35 2.14
CA GLY A 160 3.50 9.86 1.91
C GLY A 160 3.57 11.36 1.99
N ASP A 161 4.79 11.90 1.99
CA ASP A 161 5.07 13.34 2.01
C ASP A 161 5.41 13.91 0.63
N LYS A 162 5.53 13.05 -0.39
CA LYS A 162 5.90 13.45 -1.76
C LYS A 162 4.83 13.08 -2.77
N LEU A 163 4.76 13.83 -3.85
CA LEU A 163 3.83 13.54 -4.95
C LEU A 163 4.03 12.13 -5.53
N LEU A 164 5.29 11.65 -5.58
CA LEU A 164 5.62 10.30 -6.06
C LEU A 164 4.94 9.18 -5.24
N ASP A 165 4.70 9.41 -3.96
CA ASP A 165 4.01 8.46 -3.09
C ASP A 165 2.54 8.36 -3.49
N LEU A 166 1.91 9.52 -3.66
CA LEU A 166 0.51 9.60 -4.03
C LEU A 166 0.27 8.99 -5.41
N GLU A 167 1.15 9.32 -6.37
CA GLU A 167 1.13 8.74 -7.73
C GLU A 167 1.28 7.21 -7.70
N CYS A 168 2.16 6.70 -6.85
CA CYS A 168 2.31 5.26 -6.64
C CYS A 168 0.98 4.63 -6.19
N GLY A 169 0.29 5.24 -5.25
CA GLY A 169 -1.04 4.80 -4.80
C GLY A 169 -2.10 4.91 -5.91
N TRP A 170 -2.16 6.01 -6.65
CA TRP A 170 -3.10 6.18 -7.77
C TRP A 170 -2.85 5.15 -8.86
N ASN A 171 -1.59 4.94 -9.22
CA ASN A 171 -1.20 3.94 -10.23
C ASN A 171 -1.51 2.50 -9.80
N ALA A 172 -1.53 2.23 -8.50
CA ALA A 172 -1.91 0.93 -7.93
C ALA A 172 -3.43 0.75 -7.78
N GLY A 173 -4.22 1.82 -7.90
CA GLY A 173 -5.67 1.77 -7.71
C GLY A 173 -6.08 1.63 -6.24
N VAL A 174 -5.33 2.23 -5.30
CA VAL A 174 -5.75 2.25 -3.89
C VAL A 174 -6.98 3.15 -3.69
N LYS A 175 -7.72 2.91 -2.61
CA LYS A 175 -8.95 3.68 -2.28
C LYS A 175 -8.69 5.18 -2.21
N ARG A 176 -7.58 5.59 -1.57
CA ARG A 176 -7.10 6.99 -1.52
C ARG A 176 -5.60 7.04 -1.25
N SER A 177 -4.98 8.10 -1.79
CA SER A 177 -3.64 8.51 -1.40
C SER A 177 -3.73 9.77 -0.54
N LEU A 178 -2.97 9.79 0.56
CA LEU A 178 -2.96 10.88 1.54
C LEU A 178 -1.58 11.54 1.54
N LEU A 179 -1.55 12.86 1.43
CA LEU A 179 -0.36 13.69 1.61
C LEU A 179 -0.29 14.12 3.08
N VAL A 180 0.79 13.77 3.75
CA VAL A 180 1.09 14.35 5.09
C VAL A 180 1.95 15.58 4.92
N ARG A 181 1.65 16.68 5.67
CA ARG A 181 2.41 17.95 5.61
C ARG A 181 3.80 17.86 6.24
N THR A 182 4.09 16.76 6.93
CA THR A 182 5.46 16.46 7.41
C THR A 182 6.42 16.29 6.23
N GLY A 183 7.72 16.27 6.49
CA GLY A 183 8.70 16.16 5.42
C GLY A 183 8.57 17.27 4.39
N TYR A 184 8.42 16.90 3.14
CA TYR A 184 8.21 17.82 2.01
C TYR A 184 6.74 18.11 1.70
N GLY A 185 5.80 17.54 2.46
CA GLY A 185 4.38 17.55 2.10
C GLY A 185 3.76 18.94 2.02
N ALA A 186 4.12 19.87 2.92
CA ALA A 186 3.63 21.25 2.86
C ALA A 186 4.12 22.00 1.58
N GLU A 187 5.28 21.64 1.03
CA GLU A 187 5.79 22.14 -0.24
C GLU A 187 4.96 21.58 -1.40
N TYR A 188 4.79 20.26 -1.46
CA TYR A 188 3.97 19.60 -2.48
C TYR A 188 2.51 19.99 -2.46
N GLU A 189 1.94 20.28 -1.29
CA GLU A 189 0.57 20.82 -1.20
C GLU A 189 0.40 22.12 -1.99
N ARG A 190 1.39 23.01 -1.95
CA ARG A 190 1.39 24.27 -2.70
C ARG A 190 1.69 24.05 -4.19
N ASP A 191 2.76 23.30 -4.48
CA ASP A 191 3.33 23.20 -5.82
C ASP A 191 2.55 22.26 -6.73
N ALA A 192 1.80 21.31 -6.15
CA ALA A 192 1.02 20.32 -6.88
C ALA A 192 -0.49 20.40 -6.61
N ALA A 193 -1.00 21.53 -6.12
CA ALA A 193 -2.39 21.70 -5.67
C ALA A 193 -3.43 21.21 -6.70
N GLU A 194 -3.29 21.58 -7.98
CA GLU A 194 -4.21 21.15 -9.04
C GLU A 194 -4.20 19.63 -9.24
N LYS A 195 -3.02 19.01 -9.20
CA LYS A 195 -2.87 17.54 -9.35
C LYS A 195 -3.45 16.79 -8.17
N LEU A 196 -3.25 17.31 -6.96
CA LEU A 196 -3.85 16.76 -5.73
C LEU A 196 -5.38 16.81 -5.81
N LYS A 197 -5.95 17.93 -6.25
CA LYS A 197 -7.40 18.11 -6.42
C LYS A 197 -7.97 17.18 -7.48
N GLN A 198 -7.36 17.11 -8.66
CA GLN A 198 -7.80 16.26 -9.77
C GLN A 198 -7.87 14.78 -9.37
N ASN A 199 -6.93 14.30 -8.55
CA ASN A 199 -6.87 12.92 -8.08
C ASN A 199 -7.53 12.73 -6.70
N GLN A 200 -8.26 13.76 -6.21
CA GLN A 200 -8.97 13.69 -4.93
C GLN A 200 -8.05 13.25 -3.77
N ALA A 201 -6.80 13.71 -3.78
CA ALA A 201 -5.88 13.45 -2.68
C ALA A 201 -6.40 14.09 -1.39
N VAL A 202 -6.17 13.40 -0.27
CA VAL A 202 -6.47 13.93 1.05
C VAL A 202 -5.19 14.54 1.61
N VAL A 203 -5.24 15.79 2.08
CA VAL A 203 -4.08 16.45 2.70
C VAL A 203 -4.35 16.60 4.19
N VAL A 204 -3.39 16.17 5.00
CA VAL A 204 -3.49 16.14 6.47
C VAL A 204 -2.16 16.55 7.13
N ASP A 205 -2.20 16.97 8.40
CA ASP A 205 -1.02 17.48 9.08
C ASP A 205 0.07 16.43 9.35
N GLY A 206 -0.32 15.16 9.48
CA GLY A 206 0.60 14.05 9.74
C GLY A 206 -0.13 12.74 9.96
N LEU A 207 0.60 11.71 10.41
CA LEU A 207 0.05 10.35 10.54
C LEU A 207 -1.13 10.24 11.52
N ALA A 208 -1.17 11.05 12.57
CA ALA A 208 -2.31 11.05 13.50
C ALA A 208 -3.61 11.44 12.79
N ALA A 209 -3.59 12.54 12.04
CA ALA A 209 -4.73 13.01 11.26
C ALA A 209 -5.05 12.05 10.10
N ALA A 210 -4.03 11.44 9.46
CA ALA A 210 -4.24 10.43 8.43
C ALA A 210 -4.99 9.21 8.98
N ALA A 211 -4.59 8.70 10.14
CA ALA A 211 -5.26 7.58 10.80
C ALA A 211 -6.72 7.91 11.17
N GLU A 212 -6.97 9.09 11.69
CA GLU A 212 -8.34 9.55 12.00
C GLU A 212 -9.21 9.59 10.76
N TRP A 213 -8.68 10.19 9.67
CA TRP A 213 -9.40 10.25 8.40
C TRP A 213 -9.72 8.86 7.85
N ILE A 214 -8.74 7.93 7.84
CA ILE A 214 -8.93 6.55 7.35
C ILE A 214 -9.98 5.82 8.18
N LEU A 215 -9.93 5.95 9.51
CA LEU A 215 -10.89 5.30 10.41
C LEU A 215 -12.31 5.87 10.28
N GLY A 216 -12.44 7.14 9.91
CA GLY A 216 -13.73 7.78 9.66
C GLY A 216 -14.29 7.55 8.24
N ALA A 217 -13.46 7.11 7.29
CA ALA A 217 -13.83 6.86 5.89
C ALA A 217 -14.16 5.39 5.59
N GLY A 218 -14.08 4.52 6.61
CA GLY A 218 -14.27 3.06 6.53
C GLY A 218 -15.70 2.58 6.60
#